data_097c6d9253aaf3fa93cbe17d32bf0784
#
_entry.id   097c6d9253aaf3fa93cbe17d32bf0784
#
_cell.length_a   1.000
_cell.length_b   1.000
_cell.length_c   1.000
_cell.angle_alpha   90.00
_cell.angle_beta   90.00
_cell.angle_gamma   90.00
#
_symmetry.space_group_name_H-M   'P 1'
#
loop_
_entity.id
_entity.type
_entity.pdbx_description
1 polymer ?
#
loop_
_entity_poly.entity_id
_entity_poly.type
_entity_poly.pdbx_seq_one_letter_code
_entity_poly.pdbx_strand_id
1 'polypeptide(L)'
;MERCSVENIDGIMKKSLNSLFVISLWLAACVCIVGCIGENEPSQQVELVQVGDRVPEFEVLLSDGSTFSTRTLGDDVKVIVFFDTECADCQKFLPVYQSFVDELRVQDGKMEGMPVRCCALARDESAVTVRIYWGKSDLTLPYYASGNRALYHRFARAVVPRVYVVNSRGVVTAKLTDNPVPTLEVLRRVVKAAALQK
;
A
#
# COMPACT_ATOMS: atom_id res chain seq x y z
N MET A 1 -18.19 5.79 -90.78
CA MET A 1 -16.83 5.47 -90.34
C MET A 1 -16.54 6.50 -89.24
N GLU A 2 -16.39 6.23 -88.12
CA GLU A 2 -16.07 5.35 -87.02
C GLU A 2 -16.68 5.89 -85.75
N ARG A 3 -17.64 5.18 -85.17
CA ARG A 3 -17.97 5.35 -83.75
C ARG A 3 -17.22 4.25 -83.04
N CYS A 4 -16.12 4.58 -82.48
CA CYS A 4 -15.42 3.66 -81.59
C CYS A 4 -14.89 4.39 -80.38
N SER A 5 -15.17 3.85 -79.21
CA SER A 5 -14.47 4.03 -77.96
C SER A 5 -14.73 5.27 -77.10
N VAL A 6 -15.96 5.46 -76.62
CA VAL A 6 -16.18 6.25 -75.43
C VAL A 6 -16.61 5.41 -74.20
N GLU A 7 -17.11 4.18 -74.45
CA GLU A 7 -17.62 3.31 -73.35
C GLU A 7 -16.56 2.66 -72.45
N ASN A 8 -15.27 2.67 -72.85
CA ASN A 8 -14.24 1.99 -72.05
C ASN A 8 -13.54 2.84 -71.02
N ILE A 9 -13.74 4.17 -71.07
CA ILE A 9 -13.11 5.10 -70.11
C ILE A 9 -13.94 5.20 -68.81
N ASP A 10 -15.25 5.14 -68.89
CA ASP A 10 -16.17 5.24 -67.74
C ASP A 10 -16.10 3.98 -66.85
N GLY A 11 -15.86 2.80 -67.46
CA GLY A 11 -15.71 1.56 -66.69
C GLY A 11 -14.41 1.50 -65.83
N ILE A 12 -13.33 2.08 -66.33
CA ILE A 12 -12.04 2.11 -65.64
C ILE A 12 -12.04 3.15 -64.54
N MET A 13 -12.64 4.31 -64.75
CA MET A 13 -12.78 5.35 -63.73
C MET A 13 -13.69 4.94 -62.56
N LYS A 14 -14.81 4.24 -62.83
CA LYS A 14 -15.69 3.69 -61.80
C LYS A 14 -15.04 2.65 -60.92
N LYS A 15 -14.22 1.75 -61.53
CA LYS A 15 -13.47 0.76 -60.74
C LYS A 15 -12.38 1.40 -59.88
N SER A 16 -11.68 2.41 -60.38
CA SER A 16 -10.66 3.14 -59.63
C SER A 16 -11.25 3.92 -58.47
N LEU A 17 -12.40 4.57 -58.72
CA LEU A 17 -13.07 5.36 -57.66
C LEU A 17 -13.60 4.47 -56.51
N ASN A 18 -14.20 3.32 -56.86
CA ASN A 18 -14.66 2.37 -55.85
C ASN A 18 -13.48 1.74 -55.04
N SER A 19 -12.33 1.50 -55.66
CA SER A 19 -11.16 1.01 -54.99
C SER A 19 -10.57 2.02 -54.00
N LEU A 20 -10.53 3.28 -54.36
CA LEU A 20 -10.10 4.38 -53.48
C LEU A 20 -11.05 4.61 -52.31
N PHE A 21 -12.37 4.47 -52.53
CA PHE A 21 -13.37 4.57 -51.47
C PHE A 21 -13.26 3.41 -50.45
N VAL A 22 -13.03 2.19 -50.92
CA VAL A 22 -12.86 1.03 -50.07
C VAL A 22 -11.57 1.14 -49.24
N ILE A 23 -10.47 1.61 -49.83
CA ILE A 23 -9.19 1.81 -49.10
C ILE A 23 -9.32 2.94 -48.10
N SER A 24 -10.03 4.03 -48.40
CA SER A 24 -10.31 5.13 -47.46
C SER A 24 -11.17 4.66 -46.29
N LEU A 25 -12.17 3.81 -46.53
CA LEU A 25 -13.04 3.27 -45.50
C LEU A 25 -12.29 2.31 -44.54
N TRP A 26 -11.33 1.54 -45.08
CA TRP A 26 -10.47 0.65 -44.28
C TRP A 26 -9.44 1.42 -43.44
N LEU A 27 -8.88 2.51 -43.95
CA LEU A 27 -7.99 3.40 -43.22
C LEU A 27 -8.73 4.14 -42.11
N ALA A 28 -9.98 4.57 -42.33
CA ALA A 28 -10.81 5.19 -41.28
C ALA A 28 -11.21 4.19 -40.20
N ALA A 29 -11.44 2.92 -40.53
CA ALA A 29 -11.73 1.87 -39.55
C ALA A 29 -10.52 1.50 -38.67
N CYS A 30 -9.30 1.56 -39.21
CA CYS A 30 -8.08 1.31 -38.43
C CYS A 30 -7.75 2.42 -37.41
N VAL A 31 -8.15 3.67 -37.68
CA VAL A 31 -7.90 4.79 -36.75
C VAL A 31 -8.83 4.74 -35.53
N CYS A 32 -10.00 4.08 -35.64
CA CYS A 32 -10.94 3.97 -34.51
C CYS A 32 -10.58 2.88 -33.48
N ILE A 33 -9.57 2.03 -33.74
CA ILE A 33 -9.18 0.95 -32.81
C ILE A 33 -8.04 1.38 -31.87
N VAL A 34 -7.40 2.54 -32.11
CA VAL A 34 -6.31 3.05 -31.23
C VAL A 34 -6.85 3.95 -30.10
N GLY A 35 -8.16 4.14 -30.02
CA GLY A 35 -8.80 5.07 -29.06
C GLY A 35 -9.31 4.48 -27.76
N CYS A 36 -8.99 3.21 -27.42
CA CYS A 36 -9.35 2.58 -26.15
C CYS A 36 -8.22 1.76 -25.56
N ILE A 37 -6.99 2.27 -25.63
CA ILE A 37 -6.08 2.02 -24.51
C ILE A 37 -6.52 3.09 -23.50
N GLY A 38 -7.47 2.76 -22.64
CA GLY A 38 -7.59 3.42 -21.37
C GLY A 38 -6.19 3.29 -20.77
N GLU A 39 -5.47 4.39 -20.72
CA GLU A 39 -4.42 4.56 -19.75
C GLU A 39 -5.12 4.32 -18.42
N ASN A 40 -5.07 3.05 -17.95
CA ASN A 40 -4.97 2.82 -16.53
C ASN A 40 -3.71 3.61 -16.18
N GLU A 41 -3.88 4.89 -15.83
CA GLU A 41 -2.96 5.57 -14.97
C GLU A 41 -2.61 4.51 -13.93
N PRO A 42 -1.34 4.09 -13.80
CA PRO A 42 -0.96 3.18 -12.74
C PRO A 42 -1.46 3.91 -11.50
N SER A 43 -2.48 3.34 -10.85
CA SER A 43 -3.02 3.87 -9.60
C SER A 43 -1.80 4.21 -8.79
N GLN A 44 -1.51 5.53 -8.64
CA GLN A 44 -0.22 6.07 -8.19
C GLN A 44 0.16 5.19 -7.03
N GLN A 45 1.35 4.55 -7.07
CA GLN A 45 1.66 3.48 -6.13
C GLN A 45 1.52 4.04 -4.73
N VAL A 46 0.29 3.97 -4.21
CA VAL A 46 -0.10 4.41 -2.87
C VAL A 46 0.75 3.65 -1.85
N GLU A 47 1.23 2.51 -2.29
CA GLU A 47 1.97 1.55 -1.49
C GLU A 47 3.34 1.30 -2.12
N LEU A 48 4.39 1.66 -1.39
CA LEU A 48 5.77 1.46 -1.81
C LEU A 48 6.34 0.16 -1.28
N VAL A 49 5.80 -0.34 -0.14
CA VAL A 49 6.23 -1.57 0.52
C VAL A 49 5.13 -2.61 0.42
N GLN A 50 5.45 -3.77 -0.12
CA GLN A 50 4.55 -4.89 -0.34
C GLN A 50 4.93 -6.11 0.51
N VAL A 51 4.04 -7.08 0.60
CA VAL A 51 4.37 -8.39 1.17
C VAL A 51 5.43 -9.06 0.30
N GLY A 52 6.48 -9.56 0.93
CA GLY A 52 7.66 -10.12 0.29
C GLY A 52 8.85 -9.16 0.19
N ASP A 53 8.62 -7.85 0.32
CA ASP A 53 9.70 -6.87 0.30
C ASP A 53 10.51 -6.88 1.60
N ARG A 54 11.76 -6.40 1.52
CA ARG A 54 12.49 -6.01 2.71
C ARG A 54 11.92 -4.73 3.29
N VAL A 55 11.73 -4.72 4.62
CA VAL A 55 11.30 -3.51 5.32
C VAL A 55 12.33 -2.39 5.16
N PRO A 56 11.93 -1.13 4.90
CA PRO A 56 12.84 0.01 4.90
C PRO A 56 13.57 0.15 6.24
N GLU A 57 14.89 0.35 6.20
CA GLU A 57 15.69 0.50 7.40
C GLU A 57 15.43 1.84 8.08
N PHE A 58 15.04 1.82 9.34
CA PHE A 58 14.92 3.01 10.16
C PHE A 58 15.18 2.71 11.64
N GLU A 59 15.42 3.77 12.39
CA GLU A 59 15.54 3.73 13.84
C GLU A 59 14.89 4.98 14.42
N VAL A 60 14.09 4.80 15.48
CA VAL A 60 13.37 5.88 16.15
C VAL A 60 13.39 5.69 17.67
N LEU A 61 13.45 6.81 18.40
CA LEU A 61 13.25 6.84 19.83
C LEU A 61 11.76 6.96 20.12
N LEU A 62 11.19 6.00 20.82
CA LEU A 62 9.78 5.98 21.19
C LEU A 62 9.49 6.85 22.42
N SER A 63 8.22 7.11 22.67
CA SER A 63 7.74 7.98 23.75
C SER A 63 8.08 7.50 25.17
N ASP A 64 8.38 6.21 25.33
CA ASP A 64 8.82 5.59 26.58
C ASP A 64 10.34 5.59 26.77
N GLY A 65 11.10 6.16 25.83
CA GLY A 65 12.56 6.18 25.83
C GLY A 65 13.21 4.93 25.24
N SER A 66 12.44 3.95 24.82
CA SER A 66 12.97 2.77 24.12
C SER A 66 13.30 3.07 22.66
N THR A 67 14.22 2.32 22.06
CA THR A 67 14.56 2.42 20.65
C THR A 67 13.90 1.31 19.86
N PHE A 68 13.20 1.66 18.78
CA PHE A 68 12.72 0.72 17.78
C PHE A 68 13.54 0.85 16.50
N SER A 69 14.11 -0.27 16.03
CA SER A 69 14.96 -0.31 14.85
C SER A 69 14.59 -1.47 13.93
N THR A 70 14.58 -1.23 12.62
CA THR A 70 14.50 -2.27 11.58
C THR A 70 15.87 -2.59 10.98
N ARG A 71 16.93 -1.85 11.36
CA ARG A 71 18.32 -2.08 10.89
C ARG A 71 18.91 -3.35 11.45
N THR A 72 18.60 -3.63 12.72
CA THR A 72 19.06 -4.85 13.36
C THR A 72 18.11 -5.98 12.97
N LEU A 73 18.57 -6.88 12.14
CA LEU A 73 17.93 -8.16 11.93
C LEU A 73 18.27 -9.00 13.16
N GLY A 74 17.28 -9.19 14.00
CA GLY A 74 17.37 -10.02 15.20
C GLY A 74 16.44 -11.20 15.09
N ASP A 75 16.44 -12.05 16.10
CA ASP A 75 15.48 -13.15 16.21
C ASP A 75 14.12 -12.64 16.72
N ASP A 76 13.60 -11.56 16.13
CA ASP A 76 12.34 -10.94 16.52
C ASP A 76 11.41 -10.67 15.33
N VAL A 77 10.12 -10.74 15.60
CA VAL A 77 9.06 -10.24 14.69
C VAL A 77 8.81 -8.78 15.02
N LYS A 78 8.64 -7.96 13.99
CA LYS A 78 8.31 -6.53 14.18
C LYS A 78 6.90 -6.23 13.69
N VAL A 79 6.14 -5.50 14.48
CA VAL A 79 4.81 -4.98 14.13
C VAL A 79 4.89 -3.46 14.07
N ILE A 80 4.77 -2.92 12.87
CA ILE A 80 4.90 -1.50 12.57
C ILE A 80 3.52 -0.97 12.21
N VAL A 81 3.01 -0.01 12.97
CA VAL A 81 1.69 0.59 12.76
C VAL A 81 1.85 2.06 12.46
N PHE A 82 1.42 2.51 11.29
CA PHE A 82 1.23 3.93 10.99
C PHE A 82 -0.21 4.34 11.29
N PHE A 83 -0.36 5.49 11.94
CA PHE A 83 -1.66 6.01 12.35
C PHE A 83 -1.74 7.54 12.22
N ASP A 84 -2.95 8.06 12.41
CA ASP A 84 -3.27 9.47 12.52
C ASP A 84 -4.40 9.60 13.56
N THR A 85 -4.28 10.53 14.51
CA THR A 85 -5.23 10.65 15.63
C THR A 85 -6.60 11.20 15.20
N GLU A 86 -6.69 11.87 14.04
CA GLU A 86 -7.94 12.38 13.48
C GLU A 86 -8.63 11.38 12.54
N CYS A 87 -7.95 10.27 12.19
CA CYS A 87 -8.51 9.24 11.33
C CYS A 87 -9.46 8.32 12.11
N ALA A 88 -10.74 8.29 11.72
CA ALA A 88 -11.78 7.50 12.40
C ALA A 88 -11.45 5.99 12.47
N ASP A 89 -10.83 5.43 11.43
CA ASP A 89 -10.47 4.01 11.42
C ASP A 89 -9.22 3.74 12.27
N CYS A 90 -8.30 4.70 12.40
CA CYS A 90 -7.21 4.64 13.38
C CYS A 90 -7.76 4.67 14.81
N GLN A 91 -8.74 5.52 15.09
CA GLN A 91 -9.38 5.60 16.41
C GLN A 91 -10.07 4.29 16.81
N LYS A 92 -10.63 3.55 15.84
CA LYS A 92 -11.17 2.19 16.06
C LYS A 92 -10.06 1.15 16.25
N PHE A 93 -8.96 1.29 15.52
CA PHE A 93 -7.89 0.30 15.48
C PHE A 93 -6.93 0.40 16.66
N LEU A 94 -6.56 1.60 17.12
CA LEU A 94 -5.57 1.80 18.17
C LEU A 94 -5.90 1.07 19.49
N PRO A 95 -7.16 1.02 19.97
CA PRO A 95 -7.54 0.20 21.14
C PRO A 95 -7.37 -1.31 20.89
N VAL A 96 -7.61 -1.78 19.66
CA VAL A 96 -7.36 -3.18 19.26
C VAL A 96 -5.87 -3.48 19.31
N TYR A 97 -5.05 -2.56 18.80
CA TYR A 97 -3.60 -2.70 18.83
C TYR A 97 -3.05 -2.63 20.28
N GLN A 98 -3.60 -1.77 21.13
CA GLN A 98 -3.29 -1.75 22.57
C GLN A 98 -3.55 -3.13 23.20
N SER A 99 -4.75 -3.68 22.97
CA SER A 99 -5.11 -4.99 23.50
C SER A 99 -4.15 -6.11 23.03
N PHE A 100 -3.71 -6.06 21.77
CA PHE A 100 -2.71 -6.98 21.25
C PHE A 100 -1.35 -6.85 21.96
N VAL A 101 -0.89 -5.61 22.18
CA VAL A 101 0.37 -5.36 22.90
C VAL A 101 0.28 -5.79 24.35
N ASP A 102 -0.86 -5.59 25.00
CA ASP A 102 -1.08 -6.01 26.39
C ASP A 102 -1.07 -7.56 26.52
N GLU A 103 -1.64 -8.27 25.56
CA GLU A 103 -1.54 -9.73 25.50
C GLU A 103 -0.08 -10.21 25.35
N LEU A 104 0.70 -9.54 24.49
CA LEU A 104 2.12 -9.85 24.35
C LEU A 104 2.88 -9.61 25.65
N ARG A 105 2.58 -8.54 26.39
CA ARG A 105 3.21 -8.27 27.71
C ARG A 105 2.99 -9.40 28.70
N VAL A 106 1.79 -9.97 28.73
CA VAL A 106 1.47 -11.16 29.57
C VAL A 106 2.26 -12.39 29.14
N GLN A 107 2.71 -12.45 27.88
CA GLN A 107 3.48 -13.55 27.30
C GLN A 107 4.98 -13.23 27.19
N ASP A 108 5.52 -12.40 28.09
CA ASP A 108 6.92 -11.94 28.09
C ASP A 108 7.37 -11.33 26.76
N GLY A 109 6.46 -10.67 26.04
CA GLY A 109 6.73 -10.06 24.73
C GLY A 109 6.96 -11.06 23.61
N LYS A 110 6.46 -12.29 23.73
CA LYS A 110 6.71 -13.37 22.76
C LYS A 110 5.42 -13.91 22.15
N MET A 111 5.55 -14.42 20.92
CA MET A 111 4.54 -15.23 20.26
C MET A 111 5.22 -16.46 19.64
N GLU A 112 4.72 -17.67 19.93
CA GLU A 112 5.35 -18.94 19.51
C GLU A 112 6.85 -19.04 19.91
N GLY A 113 7.21 -18.48 21.06
CA GLY A 113 8.59 -18.42 21.54
C GLY A 113 9.47 -17.35 20.86
N MET A 114 9.00 -16.66 19.84
CA MET A 114 9.70 -15.60 19.13
C MET A 114 9.39 -14.24 19.77
N PRO A 115 10.40 -13.41 20.11
CA PRO A 115 10.18 -12.05 20.56
C PRO A 115 9.38 -11.25 19.52
N VAL A 116 8.45 -10.42 19.97
CA VAL A 116 7.66 -9.52 19.12
C VAL A 116 7.87 -8.08 19.58
N ARG A 117 8.34 -7.25 18.70
CA ARG A 117 8.53 -5.82 18.94
C ARG A 117 7.47 -5.01 18.22
N CYS A 118 6.79 -4.15 18.96
CA CYS A 118 5.68 -3.35 18.48
C CYS A 118 6.03 -1.86 18.51
N CYS A 119 5.61 -1.09 17.51
CA CYS A 119 5.67 0.37 17.54
C CYS A 119 4.46 0.99 16.86
N ALA A 120 4.05 2.16 17.35
CA ALA A 120 3.06 3.03 16.71
C ALA A 120 3.76 4.30 16.19
N LEU A 121 3.61 4.59 14.90
CA LEU A 121 4.28 5.68 14.20
C LEU A 121 3.22 6.66 13.69
N ALA A 122 3.21 7.88 14.22
CA ALA A 122 2.35 8.94 13.70
C ALA A 122 2.76 9.28 12.27
N ARG A 123 1.77 9.38 11.37
CA ARG A 123 2.01 9.64 9.94
C ARG A 123 2.70 10.99 9.71
N ASP A 124 2.21 12.05 10.38
CA ASP A 124 2.72 13.43 10.23
C ASP A 124 2.42 14.35 11.43
N GLU A 125 1.96 13.79 12.54
CA GLU A 125 1.56 14.56 13.72
C GLU A 125 2.73 14.88 14.65
N SER A 126 2.56 15.97 15.40
CA SER A 126 3.51 16.35 16.44
C SER A 126 3.41 15.45 17.68
N ALA A 127 4.51 15.32 18.42
CA ALA A 127 4.50 14.57 19.68
C ALA A 127 3.51 15.14 20.72
N VAL A 128 3.23 16.45 20.67
CA VAL A 128 2.23 17.08 21.55
C VAL A 128 0.83 16.62 21.20
N THR A 129 0.47 16.62 19.92
CA THR A 129 -0.84 16.17 19.43
C THR A 129 -1.10 14.73 19.84
N VAL A 130 -0.14 13.85 19.54
CA VAL A 130 -0.25 12.41 19.85
C VAL A 130 -0.35 12.18 21.36
N ARG A 131 0.47 12.85 22.16
CA ARG A 131 0.42 12.72 23.63
C ARG A 131 -0.95 13.10 24.21
N ILE A 132 -1.57 14.17 23.70
CA ILE A 132 -2.91 14.59 24.14
C ILE A 132 -3.95 13.51 23.81
N TYR A 133 -3.89 12.96 22.59
CA TYR A 133 -4.80 11.89 22.18
C TYR A 133 -4.60 10.62 23.03
N TRP A 134 -3.35 10.20 23.27
CA TRP A 134 -3.01 9.03 24.09
C TRP A 134 -3.61 9.13 25.48
N GLY A 135 -3.45 10.28 26.13
CA GLY A 135 -4.01 10.52 27.47
C GLY A 135 -5.53 10.52 27.51
N LYS A 136 -6.20 10.97 26.43
CA LYS A 136 -7.68 10.94 26.33
C LYS A 136 -8.25 9.56 26.03
N SER A 137 -7.45 8.69 25.42
CA SER A 137 -7.86 7.38 24.94
C SER A 137 -7.31 6.23 25.79
N ASP A 138 -6.70 6.55 26.94
CA ASP A 138 -6.06 5.58 27.86
C ASP A 138 -5.08 4.62 27.19
N LEU A 139 -4.39 5.10 26.13
CA LEU A 139 -3.39 4.31 25.43
C LEU A 139 -2.04 4.38 26.15
N THR A 140 -1.38 3.22 26.28
CA THR A 140 -0.07 3.08 26.94
C THR A 140 1.00 2.49 26.05
N LEU A 141 0.65 2.14 24.80
CA LEU A 141 1.66 1.62 23.86
C LEU A 141 2.65 2.72 23.46
N PRO A 142 3.96 2.38 23.28
CA PRO A 142 4.95 3.36 22.88
C PRO A 142 4.68 3.86 21.45
N TYR A 143 4.91 5.15 21.22
CA TYR A 143 4.73 5.78 19.91
C TYR A 143 5.92 6.66 19.51
N TYR A 144 6.01 6.93 18.22
CA TYR A 144 6.90 7.94 17.64
C TYR A 144 6.08 8.95 16.85
N ALA A 145 6.43 10.24 16.99
CA ALA A 145 5.81 11.35 16.26
C ALA A 145 6.86 12.41 15.94
N SER A 146 7.05 12.70 14.66
CA SER A 146 8.07 13.63 14.15
C SER A 146 7.51 14.93 13.60
N GLY A 147 6.18 15.05 13.47
CA GLY A 147 5.52 16.20 12.85
C GLY A 147 5.69 16.28 11.33
N ASN A 148 6.13 15.21 10.68
CA ASN A 148 6.30 15.16 9.23
C ASN A 148 6.11 13.74 8.68
N ARG A 149 5.92 13.64 7.36
CA ARG A 149 5.65 12.37 6.64
C ARG A 149 6.90 11.62 6.16
N ALA A 150 8.10 12.08 6.49
CA ALA A 150 9.32 11.55 5.88
C ALA A 150 9.47 10.03 6.06
N LEU A 151 9.21 9.52 7.28
CA LEU A 151 9.25 8.09 7.55
C LEU A 151 8.09 7.35 6.85
N TYR A 152 6.86 7.86 6.96
CA TYR A 152 5.69 7.26 6.32
C TYR A 152 5.87 7.15 4.79
N HIS A 153 6.41 8.18 4.14
CA HIS A 153 6.64 8.20 2.70
C HIS A 153 7.64 7.16 2.19
N ARG A 154 8.37 6.50 3.08
CA ARG A 154 9.22 5.35 2.71
C ARG A 154 8.42 4.05 2.58
N PHE A 155 7.20 4.01 3.11
CA PHE A 155 6.32 2.85 3.12
C PHE A 155 5.12 3.00 2.18
N ALA A 156 4.50 4.19 2.16
CA ALA A 156 3.27 4.45 1.41
C ALA A 156 3.06 5.94 1.14
N ARG A 157 2.04 6.26 0.32
CA ARG A 157 1.64 7.64 0.01
C ARG A 157 0.34 8.05 0.69
N ALA A 158 -0.57 7.11 0.90
CA ALA A 158 -1.89 7.36 1.48
C ALA A 158 -2.35 6.17 2.33
N VAL A 159 -3.47 6.36 3.05
CA VAL A 159 -4.18 5.36 3.85
C VAL A 159 -3.49 5.03 5.19
N VAL A 160 -4.20 5.29 6.27
CA VAL A 160 -3.94 4.81 7.63
C VAL A 160 -5.29 4.37 8.23
N PRO A 161 -5.35 3.42 9.18
CA PRO A 161 -4.21 2.71 9.76
C PRO A 161 -3.52 1.82 8.72
N ARG A 162 -2.23 1.65 8.91
CA ARG A 162 -1.42 0.76 8.08
C ARG A 162 -0.50 -0.06 8.95
N VAL A 163 -0.59 -1.37 8.83
CA VAL A 163 0.17 -2.32 9.64
C VAL A 163 1.08 -3.12 8.73
N TYR A 164 2.35 -3.21 9.10
CA TYR A 164 3.31 -4.12 8.51
C TYR A 164 3.78 -5.11 9.57
N VAL A 165 3.73 -6.40 9.25
CA VAL A 165 4.32 -7.46 10.07
C VAL A 165 5.57 -7.95 9.35
N VAL A 166 6.69 -7.93 10.06
CA VAL A 166 8.02 -8.22 9.50
C VAL A 166 8.61 -9.41 10.27
N ASN A 167 9.06 -10.44 9.57
CA ASN A 167 9.67 -11.59 10.20
C ASN A 167 11.15 -11.32 10.63
N SER A 168 11.77 -12.28 11.29
CA SER A 168 13.16 -12.19 11.78
C SER A 168 14.19 -11.91 10.68
N ARG A 169 13.88 -12.21 9.42
CA ARG A 169 14.75 -11.94 8.25
C ARG A 169 14.59 -10.54 7.69
N GLY A 170 13.70 -9.70 8.26
CA GLY A 170 13.41 -8.36 7.77
C GLY A 170 12.50 -8.32 6.55
N VAL A 171 11.76 -9.40 6.29
CA VAL A 171 10.80 -9.48 5.18
C VAL A 171 9.40 -9.19 5.69
N VAL A 172 8.67 -8.35 4.99
CA VAL A 172 7.25 -8.06 5.25
C VAL A 172 6.42 -9.29 4.90
N THR A 173 5.78 -9.89 5.90
CA THR A 173 4.96 -11.10 5.74
C THR A 173 3.47 -10.81 5.71
N ALA A 174 3.05 -9.67 6.25
CA ALA A 174 1.68 -9.19 6.15
C ALA A 174 1.63 -7.67 6.09
N LYS A 175 0.63 -7.17 5.36
CA LYS A 175 0.25 -5.77 5.26
C LYS A 175 -1.26 -5.67 5.46
N LEU A 176 -1.70 -4.85 6.41
CA LEU A 176 -3.12 -4.60 6.69
C LEU A 176 -3.39 -3.10 6.60
N THR A 177 -4.60 -2.75 6.18
CA THR A 177 -5.05 -1.36 6.04
C THR A 177 -6.41 -1.17 6.68
N ASP A 178 -7.11 -0.11 6.35
CA ASP A 178 -8.46 0.24 6.80
C ASP A 178 -9.59 -0.56 6.12
N ASN A 179 -9.30 -1.36 5.13
CA ASN A 179 -10.31 -2.12 4.39
C ASN A 179 -10.05 -3.64 4.37
N PRO A 180 -10.60 -4.37 5.35
CA PRO A 180 -11.27 -3.89 6.57
C PRO A 180 -10.28 -3.45 7.66
N VAL A 181 -10.75 -2.63 8.61
CA VAL A 181 -9.97 -2.29 9.81
C VAL A 181 -9.57 -3.59 10.52
N PRO A 182 -8.28 -3.79 10.85
CA PRO A 182 -7.81 -5.06 11.40
C PRO A 182 -8.40 -5.34 12.78
N THR A 183 -8.81 -6.59 13.01
CA THR A 183 -9.26 -7.07 14.31
C THR A 183 -8.11 -7.69 15.10
N LEU A 184 -8.31 -7.87 16.40
CA LEU A 184 -7.35 -8.54 17.29
C LEU A 184 -7.01 -9.97 16.81
N GLU A 185 -8.02 -10.70 16.33
CA GLU A 185 -7.83 -12.05 15.77
C GLU A 185 -6.94 -12.04 14.52
N VAL A 186 -7.16 -11.07 13.63
CA VAL A 186 -6.34 -10.91 12.42
C VAL A 186 -4.90 -10.59 12.81
N LEU A 187 -4.66 -9.67 13.77
CA LEU A 187 -3.32 -9.37 14.25
C LEU A 187 -2.62 -10.61 14.82
N ARG A 188 -3.28 -11.33 15.72
CA ARG A 188 -2.75 -12.57 16.29
C ARG A 188 -2.33 -13.58 15.20
N ARG A 189 -3.21 -13.79 14.23
CA ARG A 189 -2.98 -14.74 13.15
C ARG A 189 -1.77 -14.38 12.29
N VAL A 190 -1.65 -13.11 11.85
CA VAL A 190 -0.57 -12.70 10.96
C VAL A 190 0.78 -12.62 11.70
N VAL A 191 0.80 -12.20 12.97
CA VAL A 191 2.02 -12.16 13.78
C VAL A 191 2.48 -13.57 14.14
N LYS A 192 1.56 -14.47 14.50
CA LYS A 192 1.86 -15.89 14.68
C LYS A 192 2.46 -16.52 13.43
N ALA A 193 1.88 -16.27 12.27
CA ALA A 193 2.41 -16.76 11.00
C ALA A 193 3.83 -16.24 10.72
N ALA A 194 4.12 -14.97 11.04
CA ALA A 194 5.46 -14.40 10.92
C ALA A 194 6.48 -15.03 11.88
N ALA A 195 6.05 -15.30 13.12
CA ALA A 195 6.90 -15.93 14.15
C ALA A 195 7.30 -17.38 13.80
N LEU A 196 6.50 -18.08 13.03
CA LEU A 196 6.77 -19.45 12.56
C LEU A 196 7.66 -19.48 11.29
N GLN A 197 7.89 -18.34 10.62
CA GLN A 197 8.75 -18.22 9.44
C GLN A 197 10.20 -17.90 9.86
N LYS A 198 10.97 -18.94 10.17
CA LYS A 198 12.42 -18.83 10.45
C LYS A 198 13.26 -18.66 9.20
#